data_e74bed93e7ae3ee079c0cbb032768624
#
_entry.id   e74bed93e7ae3ee079c0cbb032768624
#
_cell.length_a   1.000
_cell.length_b   1.000
_cell.length_c   1.000
_cell.angle_alpha   90.00
_cell.angle_beta   90.00
_cell.angle_gamma   90.00
#
_symmetry.space_group_name_H-M   'P 1'
#
loop_
_entity.id
_entity.type
_entity.pdbx_description
1 polymer ?
#
loop_
_entity_poly.entity_id
_entity_poly.type
_entity_poly.pdbx_seq_one_letter_code
_entity_poly.pdbx_strand_id
1 'polypeptide(L)'
;MELESLLLKLKDAFNSHDIKLLIECFDETYSSEQPVHPGRTFNGQEQVKKNWASNCTEMPDFSALLLRHAISNNSIWAEWEWHGTRQDKSRLFMRGVTIMGVEGGKIKWGRLYVEPVEMNGKGIEAAVEEVMHGKKNDSQKSLPKP
;
A
#
# COMPACT_ATOMS: atom_id res chain seq x y z
N MET A 1 -3.38 23.39 3.45
CA MET A 1 -2.96 22.33 4.36
C MET A 1 -1.89 21.48 3.71
N GLU A 2 -0.71 21.51 4.27
CA GLU A 2 0.45 20.85 3.68
C GLU A 2 0.30 19.33 3.54
N LEU A 3 -0.23 18.66 4.58
CA LEU A 3 -0.39 17.22 4.53
C LEU A 3 -1.43 16.77 3.53
N GLU A 4 -2.54 17.50 3.46
CA GLU A 4 -3.57 17.20 2.49
C GLU A 4 -3.08 17.44 1.06
N SER A 5 -2.34 18.52 0.85
CA SER A 5 -1.74 18.81 -0.45
C SER A 5 -0.75 17.71 -0.88
N LEU A 6 0.03 17.22 0.06
CA LEU A 6 0.97 16.13 -0.20
C LEU A 6 0.22 14.86 -0.60
N LEU A 7 -0.88 14.54 0.09
CA LEU A 7 -1.70 13.37 -0.24
C LEU A 7 -2.28 13.48 -1.65
N LEU A 8 -2.79 14.65 -2.02
CA LEU A 8 -3.33 14.87 -3.35
C LEU A 8 -2.25 14.79 -4.43
N LYS A 9 -1.07 15.30 -4.13
CA LYS A 9 0.09 15.19 -5.02
C LYS A 9 0.46 13.73 -5.24
N LEU A 10 0.47 12.93 -4.17
CA LEU A 10 0.75 11.51 -4.23
C LEU A 10 -0.28 10.78 -5.11
N LYS A 11 -1.56 11.06 -4.89
CA LYS A 11 -2.65 10.49 -5.68
C LYS A 11 -2.48 10.84 -7.17
N ASP A 12 -2.19 12.10 -7.46
CA ASP A 12 -2.00 12.53 -8.84
C ASP A 12 -0.79 11.85 -9.49
N ALA A 13 0.29 11.67 -8.73
CA ALA A 13 1.48 10.97 -9.22
C ALA A 13 1.18 9.51 -9.57
N PHE A 14 0.40 8.83 -8.74
CA PHE A 14 -0.03 7.47 -9.02
C PHE A 14 -0.81 7.40 -10.34
N ASN A 15 -1.77 8.30 -10.51
CA ASN A 15 -2.70 8.26 -11.65
C ASN A 15 -2.10 8.79 -12.95
N SER A 16 -1.14 9.69 -12.87
CA SER A 16 -0.44 10.21 -14.05
C SER A 16 0.75 9.36 -14.46
N HIS A 17 1.12 8.38 -13.65
CA HIS A 17 2.31 7.54 -13.85
C HIS A 17 3.59 8.37 -13.93
N ASP A 18 3.60 9.49 -13.23
CA ASP A 18 4.74 10.41 -13.17
C ASP A 18 5.66 9.99 -12.04
N ILE A 19 6.67 9.20 -12.38
CA ILE A 19 7.60 8.63 -11.39
C ILE A 19 8.42 9.75 -10.72
N LYS A 20 8.77 10.79 -11.46
CA LYS A 20 9.51 11.92 -10.89
C LYS A 20 8.68 12.64 -9.83
N LEU A 21 7.43 12.92 -10.14
CA LEU A 21 6.51 13.54 -9.19
C LEU A 21 6.30 12.65 -7.97
N LEU A 22 6.18 11.36 -8.19
CA LEU A 22 6.03 10.38 -7.12
C LEU A 22 7.21 10.43 -6.15
N ILE A 23 8.42 10.38 -6.67
CA ILE A 23 9.65 10.38 -5.87
C ILE A 23 9.76 11.66 -5.05
N GLU A 24 9.30 12.80 -5.58
CA GLU A 24 9.30 14.07 -4.86
C GLU A 24 8.45 14.03 -3.59
N CYS A 25 7.49 13.12 -3.50
CA CYS A 25 6.66 12.96 -2.30
C CYS A 25 7.39 12.29 -1.15
N PHE A 26 8.48 11.58 -1.42
CA PHE A 26 9.17 10.75 -0.43
C PHE A 26 10.50 11.34 -0.01
N ASP A 27 10.84 11.16 1.27
CA ASP A 27 12.15 11.51 1.79
C ASP A 27 13.19 10.51 1.28
N GLU A 28 14.43 10.95 1.12
CA GLU A 28 15.53 10.08 0.69
C GLU A 28 15.71 8.85 1.60
N THR A 29 15.42 9.03 2.88
CA THR A 29 15.56 7.98 3.88
C THR A 29 14.22 7.32 4.22
N TYR A 30 13.27 7.40 3.30
CA TYR A 30 11.94 6.79 3.49
C TYR A 30 12.05 5.34 3.95
N SER A 31 11.23 4.98 4.93
CA SER A 31 11.16 3.62 5.46
C SER A 31 9.76 3.06 5.21
N SER A 32 9.70 1.90 4.60
CA SER A 32 8.43 1.25 4.25
C SER A 32 8.28 -0.07 4.99
N GLU A 33 7.10 -0.26 5.58
CA GLU A 33 6.74 -1.52 6.23
C GLU A 33 5.41 -2.01 5.71
N GLN A 34 5.28 -3.32 5.64
CA GLN A 34 3.99 -3.99 5.45
C GLN A 34 3.83 -4.90 6.66
N PRO A 35 3.21 -4.44 7.75
CA PRO A 35 3.24 -5.18 9.03
C PRO A 35 2.67 -6.60 8.97
N VAL A 36 1.75 -6.87 8.02
CA VAL A 36 1.21 -8.21 7.82
C VAL A 36 2.19 -9.10 7.02
N HIS A 37 3.17 -8.48 6.38
CA HIS A 37 4.22 -9.15 5.60
C HIS A 37 5.58 -8.54 5.94
N PRO A 38 6.10 -8.83 7.15
CA PRO A 38 7.30 -8.13 7.64
C PRO A 38 8.55 -8.29 6.75
N GLY A 39 8.60 -9.35 5.96
CA GLY A 39 9.70 -9.55 5.01
C GLY A 39 9.75 -8.54 3.87
N ARG A 40 8.71 -7.71 3.71
CA ARG A 40 8.63 -6.70 2.64
C ARG A 40 9.17 -5.33 3.05
N THR A 41 9.77 -5.23 4.21
CA THR A 41 10.35 -3.97 4.72
C THR A 41 11.51 -3.53 3.84
N PHE A 42 11.57 -2.23 3.54
CA PHE A 42 12.70 -1.66 2.81
C PHE A 42 12.91 -0.19 3.18
N ASN A 43 14.05 0.36 2.77
CA ASN A 43 14.41 1.75 3.00
C ASN A 43 14.82 2.41 1.68
N GLY A 44 14.56 3.71 1.58
CA GLY A 44 15.05 4.56 0.52
C GLY A 44 14.10 4.78 -0.64
N GLN A 45 14.28 5.91 -1.31
CA GLN A 45 13.50 6.30 -2.49
C GLN A 45 13.72 5.39 -3.69
N GLU A 46 14.92 4.83 -3.81
CA GLU A 46 15.27 4.03 -5.00
C GLU A 46 14.36 2.81 -5.15
N GLN A 47 14.00 2.18 -4.04
CA GLN A 47 13.10 1.04 -4.10
C GLN A 47 11.68 1.48 -4.46
N VAL A 48 11.25 2.64 -3.98
CA VAL A 48 9.93 3.22 -4.35
C VAL A 48 9.89 3.44 -5.85
N LYS A 49 10.93 4.07 -6.39
CA LYS A 49 11.06 4.34 -7.82
C LYS A 49 11.00 3.06 -8.64
N LYS A 50 11.76 2.06 -8.23
CA LYS A 50 11.83 0.76 -8.90
C LYS A 50 10.46 0.06 -8.91
N ASN A 51 9.81 0.04 -7.75
CA ASN A 51 8.50 -0.61 -7.61
C ASN A 51 7.45 0.04 -8.50
N TRP A 52 7.38 1.36 -8.49
CA TRP A 52 6.34 2.08 -9.23
C TRP A 52 6.63 2.16 -10.72
N ALA A 53 7.90 2.22 -11.13
CA ALA A 53 8.26 2.13 -12.54
C ALA A 53 7.82 0.77 -13.10
N SER A 54 8.08 -0.29 -12.37
CA SER A 54 7.65 -1.64 -12.74
C SER A 54 6.14 -1.75 -12.82
N ASN A 55 5.44 -1.19 -11.83
CA ASN A 55 3.98 -1.17 -11.79
C ASN A 55 3.39 -0.48 -13.01
N CYS A 56 3.90 0.69 -13.36
CA CYS A 56 3.41 1.46 -14.51
C CYS A 56 3.70 0.75 -15.84
N THR A 57 4.84 0.07 -15.94
CA THR A 57 5.19 -0.70 -17.12
C THR A 57 4.29 -1.91 -17.30
N GLU A 58 4.06 -2.64 -16.21
CA GLU A 58 3.23 -3.85 -16.23
C GLU A 58 1.75 -3.50 -16.46
N MET A 59 1.28 -2.42 -15.86
CA MET A 59 -0.13 -2.02 -15.89
C MET A 59 -0.28 -0.57 -16.33
N PRO A 60 -0.26 -0.30 -17.65
CA PRO A 60 -0.42 1.08 -18.15
C PRO A 60 -1.74 1.74 -17.75
N ASP A 61 -2.77 0.94 -17.42
CA ASP A 61 -4.07 1.42 -16.98
C ASP A 61 -4.20 1.51 -15.44
N PHE A 62 -3.09 1.35 -14.72
CA PHE A 62 -3.13 1.42 -13.26
C PHE A 62 -3.78 2.72 -12.80
N SER A 63 -4.71 2.60 -11.84
CA SER A 63 -5.35 3.76 -11.23
C SER A 63 -5.49 3.56 -9.72
N ALA A 64 -5.41 4.68 -9.00
CA ALA A 64 -5.58 4.72 -7.55
C ALA A 64 -6.76 5.62 -7.22
N LEU A 65 -7.75 5.07 -6.52
CA LEU A 65 -8.86 5.83 -5.97
C LEU A 65 -8.59 6.10 -4.51
N LEU A 66 -8.66 7.36 -4.12
CA LEU A 66 -8.62 7.74 -2.71
C LEU A 66 -10.05 7.75 -2.20
N LEU A 67 -10.42 6.76 -1.40
CA LEU A 67 -11.79 6.62 -0.91
C LEU A 67 -12.09 7.58 0.24
N ARG A 68 -11.18 7.68 1.18
CA ARG A 68 -11.29 8.61 2.33
C ARG A 68 -9.94 8.75 2.99
N HIS A 69 -9.79 9.78 3.81
CA HIS A 69 -8.53 10.00 4.52
C HIS A 69 -8.78 10.74 5.83
N ALA A 70 -7.80 10.67 6.70
CA ALA A 70 -7.77 11.43 7.95
C ALA A 70 -6.34 11.87 8.21
N ILE A 71 -6.19 13.00 8.86
CA ILE A 71 -4.89 13.53 9.26
C ILE A 71 -4.86 13.60 10.76
N SER A 72 -3.82 13.02 11.36
CA SER A 72 -3.60 13.04 12.79
C SER A 72 -2.17 13.47 13.05
N ASN A 73 -1.99 14.66 13.64
CA ASN A 73 -0.66 15.25 13.83
C ASN A 73 0.10 15.29 12.49
N ASN A 74 1.24 14.62 12.41
CA ASN A 74 2.06 14.57 11.20
C ASN A 74 1.87 13.29 10.40
N SER A 75 0.76 12.58 10.62
CA SER A 75 0.50 11.37 9.84
C SER A 75 -0.78 11.47 9.03
N ILE A 76 -0.76 10.81 7.89
CA ILE A 76 -1.88 10.75 6.94
C ILE A 76 -2.35 9.30 6.90
N TRP A 77 -3.63 9.10 7.16
CA TRP A 77 -4.29 7.81 7.03
C TRP A 77 -5.13 7.89 5.77
N ALA A 78 -4.81 7.08 4.77
CA ALA A 78 -5.50 7.11 3.48
C ALA A 78 -6.02 5.74 3.11
N GLU A 79 -7.29 5.66 2.78
CA GLU A 79 -7.91 4.42 2.30
C GLU A 79 -7.97 4.46 0.79
N TRP A 80 -7.45 3.41 0.16
CA TRP A 80 -7.27 3.33 -1.27
C TRP A 80 -8.00 2.16 -1.90
N GLU A 81 -8.25 2.31 -3.17
CA GLU A 81 -8.64 1.23 -4.05
C GLU A 81 -7.75 1.32 -5.28
N TRP A 82 -7.01 0.25 -5.57
CA TRP A 82 -6.08 0.21 -6.68
C TRP A 82 -6.56 -0.79 -7.72
N HIS A 83 -6.53 -0.37 -8.99
CA HIS A 83 -6.96 -1.18 -10.13
C HIS A 83 -5.90 -1.18 -11.22
N GLY A 84 -5.83 -2.27 -11.95
CA GLY A 84 -4.97 -2.36 -13.11
C GLY A 84 -5.20 -3.66 -13.85
N THR A 85 -4.67 -3.73 -15.08
CA THR A 85 -4.70 -4.92 -15.89
C THR A 85 -3.28 -5.32 -16.25
N ARG A 86 -2.88 -6.51 -15.83
CA ARG A 86 -1.54 -7.02 -16.09
C ARG A 86 -1.38 -7.42 -17.55
N GLN A 87 -0.15 -7.65 -17.98
CA GLN A 87 0.14 -8.05 -19.36
C GLN A 87 -0.54 -9.35 -19.77
N ASP A 88 -0.74 -10.27 -18.80
CA ASP A 88 -1.43 -11.54 -19.04
C ASP A 88 -2.97 -11.42 -19.01
N LYS A 89 -3.48 -10.17 -18.94
CA LYS A 89 -4.91 -9.82 -18.91
C LYS A 89 -5.58 -10.08 -17.56
N SER A 90 -4.88 -10.56 -16.55
CA SER A 90 -5.45 -10.70 -15.22
C SER A 90 -5.60 -9.32 -14.58
N ARG A 91 -6.57 -9.18 -13.69
CA ARG A 91 -6.88 -7.90 -13.04
C ARG A 91 -6.23 -7.79 -11.69
N LEU A 92 -5.65 -6.61 -11.45
CA LEU A 92 -5.26 -6.20 -10.11
C LEU A 92 -6.44 -5.46 -9.49
N PHE A 93 -6.85 -5.87 -8.30
CA PHE A 93 -7.86 -5.16 -7.53
C PHE A 93 -7.47 -5.25 -6.06
N MET A 94 -7.05 -4.13 -5.49
CA MET A 94 -6.56 -4.06 -4.12
C MET A 94 -7.30 -2.99 -3.34
N ARG A 95 -7.47 -3.22 -2.05
CA ARG A 95 -8.02 -2.23 -1.12
C ARG A 95 -7.21 -2.23 0.16
N GLY A 96 -7.21 -1.12 0.82
CA GLY A 96 -6.59 -1.03 2.12
C GLY A 96 -6.19 0.38 2.51
N VAL A 97 -5.38 0.44 3.54
CA VAL A 97 -4.99 1.70 4.17
C VAL A 97 -3.48 1.84 4.16
N THR A 98 -3.01 3.05 3.85
CA THR A 98 -1.62 3.43 4.09
C THR A 98 -1.61 4.45 5.22
N ILE A 99 -0.66 4.29 6.13
CA ILE A 99 -0.40 5.25 7.20
C ILE A 99 0.97 5.84 6.90
N MET A 100 1.02 7.15 6.71
CA MET A 100 2.25 7.81 6.26
C MET A 100 2.64 8.91 7.23
N GLY A 101 3.85 8.84 7.75
CA GLY A 101 4.41 9.89 8.59
C GLY A 101 5.13 10.91 7.74
N VAL A 102 4.84 12.19 7.98
CA VAL A 102 5.37 13.30 7.18
C VAL A 102 6.32 14.15 8.02
N GLU A 103 7.45 14.48 7.44
CA GLU A 103 8.46 15.33 8.08
C GLU A 103 9.11 16.17 6.99
N GLY A 104 9.17 17.48 7.21
CA GLY A 104 9.76 18.38 6.22
C GLY A 104 9.01 18.39 4.89
N GLY A 105 7.71 18.16 4.91
CA GLY A 105 6.91 18.14 3.69
C GLY A 105 7.06 16.89 2.84
N LYS A 106 7.73 15.87 3.36
CA LYS A 106 8.00 14.61 2.65
C LYS A 106 7.51 13.43 3.48
N ILE A 107 7.13 12.34 2.80
CA ILE A 107 6.76 11.09 3.46
C ILE A 107 8.04 10.44 3.97
N LYS A 108 8.18 10.35 5.27
CA LYS A 108 9.37 9.82 5.95
C LYS A 108 9.26 8.32 6.20
N TRP A 109 8.07 7.85 6.51
CA TRP A 109 7.81 6.43 6.73
C TRP A 109 6.40 6.10 6.27
N GLY A 110 6.19 4.84 5.94
CA GLY A 110 4.87 4.35 5.55
C GLY A 110 4.62 2.96 6.10
N ARG A 111 3.37 2.70 6.47
CA ARG A 111 2.89 1.39 6.87
C ARG A 111 1.72 1.05 5.96
N LEU A 112 1.84 -0.02 5.22
CA LEU A 112 0.88 -0.37 4.17
C LEU A 112 0.08 -1.60 4.58
N TYR A 113 -1.22 -1.47 4.52
CA TYR A 113 -2.19 -2.54 4.78
C TYR A 113 -3.10 -2.68 3.56
N VAL A 114 -2.52 -2.65 2.38
CA VAL A 114 -3.25 -2.76 1.11
C VAL A 114 -3.04 -4.16 0.56
N GLU A 115 -4.15 -4.90 0.37
CA GLU A 115 -4.11 -6.30 -0.01
C GLU A 115 -5.07 -6.58 -1.17
N PRO A 116 -4.83 -7.65 -1.94
CA PRO A 116 -5.78 -8.05 -2.98
C PRO A 116 -7.16 -8.32 -2.40
N VAL A 117 -8.19 -7.85 -3.11
CA VAL A 117 -9.58 -8.09 -2.71
C VAL A 117 -9.97 -9.51 -3.06
N GLU A 118 -10.51 -10.21 -2.08
CA GLU A 118 -10.96 -11.60 -2.24
C GLU A 118 -12.44 -11.61 -2.62
N MET A 119 -12.71 -11.62 -3.93
CA MET A 119 -14.09 -11.47 -4.44
C MET A 119 -15.00 -12.66 -4.14
N ASN A 120 -14.42 -13.86 -4.08
CA ASN A 120 -15.17 -15.10 -3.87
C ASN A 120 -14.74 -15.79 -2.58
N GLY A 121 -14.44 -14.99 -1.56
CA GLY A 121 -14.01 -15.50 -0.27
C GLY A 121 -15.13 -16.08 0.57
N LYS A 122 -14.75 -16.63 1.70
CA LYS A 122 -15.67 -17.23 2.68
C LYS A 122 -16.57 -16.17 3.30
N GLY A 123 -17.78 -16.59 3.68
CA GLY A 123 -18.65 -15.75 4.48
C GLY A 123 -18.12 -15.62 5.92
N ILE A 124 -18.79 -14.78 6.71
CA ILE A 124 -18.27 -14.42 8.03
C ILE A 124 -18.14 -15.61 8.99
N GLU A 125 -19.10 -16.53 8.99
CA GLU A 125 -19.04 -17.69 9.91
C GLU A 125 -17.87 -18.59 9.61
N ALA A 126 -17.64 -18.91 8.34
CA ALA A 126 -16.54 -19.76 7.93
C ALA A 126 -15.18 -19.06 8.19
N ALA A 127 -15.13 -17.76 7.98
CA ALA A 127 -13.91 -16.98 8.24
C ALA A 127 -13.58 -16.94 9.73
N VAL A 128 -14.58 -16.74 10.59
CA VAL A 128 -14.39 -16.74 12.04
C VAL A 128 -13.94 -18.12 12.52
N GLU A 129 -14.56 -19.18 12.00
CA GLU A 129 -14.19 -20.56 12.34
C GLU A 129 -12.72 -20.82 12.02
N GLU A 130 -12.28 -20.40 10.85
CA GLU A 130 -10.89 -20.57 10.43
C GLU A 130 -9.93 -19.81 11.33
N VAL A 131 -10.28 -18.58 11.72
CA VAL A 131 -9.46 -17.76 12.62
C VAL A 131 -9.39 -18.39 14.01
N MET A 132 -10.51 -18.89 14.51
CA MET A 132 -10.59 -19.45 15.86
C MET A 132 -9.92 -20.82 15.99
N HIS A 133 -10.09 -21.68 14.98
CA HIS A 133 -9.59 -23.06 15.07
C HIS A 133 -8.37 -23.32 14.19
N GLY A 134 -7.97 -22.31 13.45
CA GLY A 134 -6.79 -22.36 12.63
C GLY A 134 -6.96 -23.20 11.36
N LYS A 135 -6.15 -22.87 10.39
CA LYS A 135 -5.96 -23.65 9.20
C LYS A 135 -4.51 -24.10 9.26
N LYS A 136 -4.25 -25.38 9.11
CA LYS A 136 -2.85 -25.85 9.10
C LYS A 136 -2.12 -25.18 7.96
N ASN A 137 -1.22 -24.29 8.32
CA ASN A 137 -0.42 -23.52 7.39
C ASN A 137 1.01 -23.52 7.90
N ASP A 138 1.92 -24.09 7.11
CA ASP A 138 3.32 -24.19 7.52
C ASP A 138 3.96 -22.85 7.82
N SER A 139 3.52 -21.80 7.16
CA SER A 139 4.05 -20.45 7.41
C SER A 139 3.73 -19.91 8.80
N GLN A 140 2.75 -20.50 9.50
CA GLN A 140 2.38 -20.06 10.85
C GLN A 140 3.10 -20.81 11.95
N LYS A 141 3.77 -21.90 11.62
CA LYS A 141 4.49 -22.73 12.63
C LYS A 141 5.67 -22.02 13.27
N SER A 142 6.21 -21.02 12.61
CA SER A 142 7.38 -20.29 13.08
C SER A 142 7.06 -18.92 13.68
N LEU A 143 5.79 -18.65 14.02
CA LEU A 143 5.41 -17.38 14.60
C LEU A 143 6.04 -17.21 15.97
N PRO A 144 6.56 -16.01 16.29
CA PRO A 144 7.08 -15.76 17.64
C PRO A 144 5.95 -15.77 18.66
N LYS A 145 6.28 -16.15 19.89
CA LYS A 145 5.32 -16.07 20.98
C LYS A 145 5.13 -14.60 21.35
N PRO A 146 3.93 -14.22 21.80
CA PRO A 146 3.65 -12.85 22.23
C PRO A 146 4.55 -12.44 23.40
#